data_b878b8136cb583e8546b5ce15bcc836c
#
_entry.id   b878b8136cb583e8546b5ce15bcc836c
#
_cell.length_a   1.000
_cell.length_b   1.000
_cell.length_c   1.000
_cell.angle_alpha   90.00
_cell.angle_beta   90.00
_cell.angle_gamma   90.00
#
_symmetry.space_group_name_H-M   'P 1'
#
loop_
_entity.id
_entity.type
_entity.pdbx_description
1 polymer ?
#
loop_
_entity_poly.entity_id
_entity_poly.type
_entity_poly.pdbx_seq_one_letter_code
_entity_poly.pdbx_strand_id
1 'polypeptide(L)'
;PLLIGIKLKLLFDISALYGFDVTDYKERVYILHIFELAFSSDAHRKNIYLKMENWNDKIKDMPDDMTQFDWRTFQQEYRDYIDLAKMAQLVPFIGAPVGIIANYRLMRKLGETAMNAYRMRILIN
;
A
#
# COMPACT_ATOMS: atom_id res chain seq x y z
N PRO A 1 -2.95 15.86 2.59
CA PRO A 1 -3.52 15.33 3.85
C PRO A 1 -4.90 14.72 3.69
N LEU A 2 -5.89 15.51 3.29
CA LEU A 2 -7.26 15.01 3.11
C LEU A 2 -7.32 13.94 2.02
N LEU A 3 -6.62 14.13 0.94
CA LEU A 3 -6.57 13.22 -0.20
C LEU A 3 -5.93 11.89 0.19
N ILE A 4 -4.86 11.92 0.97
CA ILE A 4 -4.18 10.73 1.47
C ILE A 4 -5.10 9.95 2.41
N GLY A 5 -5.85 10.65 3.28
CA GLY A 5 -6.81 10.02 4.17
C GLY A 5 -7.91 9.26 3.43
N ILE A 6 -8.43 9.82 2.35
CA ILE A 6 -9.45 9.17 1.52
C ILE A 6 -8.89 7.88 0.87
N LYS A 7 -7.65 7.92 0.40
CA LYS A 7 -7.01 6.76 -0.24
C LYS A 7 -6.70 5.66 0.75
N LEU A 8 -6.27 5.99 1.95
CA LEU A 8 -6.07 5.01 3.01
C LEU A 8 -7.38 4.38 3.43
N LYS A 9 -8.47 5.17 3.48
CA LYS A 9 -9.80 4.62 3.78
C LYS A 9 -10.21 3.59 2.74
N LEU A 10 -9.96 3.85 1.46
CA LEU A 10 -10.24 2.86 0.41
C LEU A 10 -9.51 1.55 0.67
N LEU A 11 -8.22 1.62 1.01
CA LEU A 11 -7.42 0.44 1.28
C LEU A 11 -7.92 -0.31 2.53
N PHE A 12 -8.33 0.42 3.55
CA PHE A 12 -8.92 -0.16 4.75
C PHE A 12 -10.24 -0.88 4.43
N ASP A 13 -11.09 -0.28 3.61
CA ASP A 13 -12.36 -0.87 3.21
C ASP A 13 -12.14 -2.16 2.40
N ILE A 14 -11.19 -2.16 1.47
CA ILE A 14 -10.85 -3.34 0.69
C ILE A 14 -10.30 -4.44 1.60
N SER A 15 -9.42 -4.11 2.53
CA SER A 15 -8.88 -5.04 3.50
C SER A 15 -9.99 -5.72 4.30
N ALA A 16 -10.95 -4.94 4.78
CA ALA A 16 -12.08 -5.44 5.55
C ALA A 16 -12.96 -6.39 4.71
N LEU A 17 -13.18 -6.07 3.43
CA LEU A 17 -13.93 -6.93 2.53
C LEU A 17 -13.30 -8.31 2.36
N TYR A 18 -11.98 -8.39 2.44
CA TYR A 18 -11.27 -9.67 2.37
C TYR A 18 -11.09 -10.32 3.74
N GLY A 19 -11.65 -9.75 4.80
CA GLY A 19 -11.70 -10.36 6.12
C GLY A 19 -10.49 -10.08 7.01
N PHE A 20 -9.69 -9.06 6.71
CA PHE A 20 -8.53 -8.70 7.51
C PHE A 20 -8.84 -7.57 8.49
N ASP A 21 -8.25 -7.66 9.67
CA ASP A 21 -8.46 -6.69 10.76
C ASP A 21 -7.51 -5.51 10.64
N VAL A 22 -8.01 -4.37 10.18
CA VAL A 22 -7.22 -3.16 9.99
C VAL A 22 -6.85 -2.45 11.30
N THR A 23 -7.35 -2.92 12.44
CA THR A 23 -6.91 -2.40 13.74
C THR A 23 -5.55 -2.99 14.14
N ASP A 24 -5.15 -4.11 13.57
CA ASP A 24 -3.85 -4.73 13.77
C ASP A 24 -2.79 -3.96 12.98
N TYR A 25 -1.73 -3.48 13.66
CA TYR A 25 -0.67 -2.74 12.98
C TYR A 25 0.02 -3.54 11.89
N LYS A 26 0.10 -4.86 12.05
CA LYS A 26 0.72 -5.74 11.05
C LYS A 26 -0.04 -5.70 9.73
N GLU A 27 -1.37 -5.62 9.80
CA GLU A 27 -2.20 -5.46 8.62
C GLU A 27 -2.08 -4.05 8.02
N ARG A 28 -1.86 -3.04 8.83
CA ARG A 28 -1.58 -1.67 8.36
C ARG A 28 -0.24 -1.59 7.64
N VAL A 29 0.77 -2.32 8.10
CA VAL A 29 2.06 -2.41 7.40
C VAL A 29 1.85 -3.03 6.02
N TYR A 30 1.01 -4.06 5.90
CA TYR A 30 0.68 -4.65 4.62
C TYR A 30 0.02 -3.62 3.69
N ILE A 31 -0.88 -2.81 4.21
CA ILE A 31 -1.52 -1.72 3.45
C ILE A 31 -0.49 -0.71 2.95
N LEU A 32 0.49 -0.37 3.78
CA LEU A 32 1.58 0.52 3.35
C LEU A 32 2.42 -0.12 2.25
N HIS A 33 2.65 -1.41 2.30
CA HIS A 33 3.32 -2.13 1.21
C HIS A 33 2.49 -2.13 -0.08
N ILE A 34 1.16 -2.20 0.01
CA ILE A 34 0.29 -2.07 -1.16
C ILE A 34 0.49 -0.69 -1.81
N PHE A 35 0.53 0.36 -1.00
CA PHE A 35 0.77 1.71 -1.48
C PHE A 35 2.13 1.82 -2.16
N GLU A 36 3.18 1.27 -1.53
CA GLU A 36 4.51 1.23 -2.12
C GLU A 36 4.50 0.49 -3.46
N LEU A 37 3.87 -0.67 -3.51
CA LEU A 37 3.83 -1.49 -4.73
C LEU A 37 3.16 -0.74 -5.88
N ALA A 38 2.10 0.02 -5.58
CA ALA A 38 1.41 0.80 -6.59
C ALA A 38 2.27 1.94 -7.17
N PHE A 39 3.15 2.52 -6.36
CA PHE A 39 3.90 3.74 -6.72
C PHE A 39 5.42 3.57 -6.69
N SER A 40 5.93 2.36 -6.60
CA SER A 40 7.37 2.12 -6.66
C SER A 40 7.87 2.14 -8.10
N SER A 41 9.16 2.42 -8.25
CA SER A 41 9.84 2.20 -9.52
C SER A 41 9.89 0.71 -9.84
N ASP A 42 10.04 0.38 -11.12
CA ASP A 42 10.13 -1.02 -11.54
C ASP A 42 11.31 -1.75 -10.90
N ALA A 43 12.39 -1.03 -10.62
CA ALA A 43 13.58 -1.58 -9.97
C ALA A 43 13.28 -2.10 -8.55
N HIS A 44 12.33 -1.48 -7.84
CA HIS A 44 12.02 -1.83 -6.45
C HIS A 44 10.79 -2.71 -6.30
N ARG A 45 9.97 -2.85 -7.35
CA ARG A 45 8.71 -3.61 -7.26
C ARG A 45 8.90 -5.04 -6.80
N LYS A 46 9.93 -5.71 -7.32
CA LYS A 46 10.23 -7.09 -6.93
C LYS A 46 10.56 -7.19 -5.44
N ASN A 47 11.33 -6.23 -4.93
CA ASN A 47 11.71 -6.23 -3.51
C ASN A 47 10.49 -6.06 -2.61
N ILE A 48 9.57 -5.18 -2.99
CA ILE A 48 8.34 -4.96 -2.25
C ILE A 48 7.46 -6.21 -2.31
N TYR A 49 7.32 -6.80 -3.48
CA TYR A 49 6.56 -8.04 -3.66
C TYR A 49 7.11 -9.16 -2.77
N LEU A 50 8.42 -9.31 -2.70
CA LEU A 50 9.04 -10.32 -1.85
C LEU A 50 8.75 -10.10 -0.37
N LYS A 51 8.61 -8.85 0.06
CA LYS A 51 8.22 -8.54 1.43
C LYS A 51 6.76 -8.91 1.71
N MET A 52 5.90 -8.83 0.71
CA MET A 52 4.48 -9.13 0.84
C MET A 52 4.19 -10.63 0.70
N GLU A 53 5.03 -11.35 -0.02
CA GLU A 53 4.86 -12.77 -0.24
C GLU A 53 4.91 -13.54 1.08
N ASN A 54 4.01 -14.50 1.26
CA ASN A 54 3.88 -15.29 2.48
C ASN A 54 3.67 -14.41 3.73
N TRP A 55 2.90 -13.35 3.59
CA TRP A 55 2.69 -12.38 4.66
C TRP A 55 2.10 -13.01 5.92
N ASN A 56 1.17 -13.95 5.77
CA ASN A 56 0.56 -14.63 6.90
C ASN A 56 1.58 -15.39 7.77
N ASP A 57 2.66 -15.87 7.17
CA ASP A 57 3.75 -16.49 7.92
C ASP A 57 4.69 -15.44 8.52
N LYS A 58 4.97 -14.38 7.78
CA LYS A 58 5.88 -13.31 8.22
C LYS A 58 5.36 -12.57 9.44
N ILE A 59 4.04 -12.38 9.54
CA ILE A 59 3.46 -11.67 10.68
C ILE A 59 3.64 -12.42 12.00
N LYS A 60 3.88 -13.74 11.96
CA LYS A 60 4.13 -14.52 13.15
C LYS A 60 5.47 -14.16 13.81
N ASP A 61 6.42 -13.69 13.01
CA ASP A 61 7.75 -13.28 13.48
C ASP A 61 7.82 -11.78 13.82
N MET A 62 6.77 -11.02 13.52
CA MET A 62 6.70 -9.60 13.85
C MET A 62 6.35 -9.43 15.33
N PRO A 63 6.91 -8.40 16.00
CA PRO A 63 6.56 -8.15 17.39
C PRO A 63 5.07 -7.86 17.55
N ASP A 64 4.47 -8.37 18.64
CA ASP A 64 3.06 -8.07 18.94
C ASP A 64 2.86 -6.62 19.33
N ASP A 65 3.85 -6.04 20.02
CA ASP A 65 3.84 -4.63 20.39
C ASP A 65 4.39 -3.80 19.22
N MET A 66 3.55 -2.93 18.66
CA MET A 66 3.96 -2.11 17.52
C MET A 66 5.10 -1.16 17.85
N THR A 67 5.35 -0.84 19.13
CA THR A 67 6.48 0.02 19.51
C THR A 67 7.82 -0.69 19.36
N GLN A 68 7.83 -2.02 19.30
CA GLN A 68 9.02 -2.84 19.10
C GLN A 68 9.34 -3.09 17.63
N PHE A 69 8.44 -2.69 16.72
CA PHE A 69 8.68 -2.82 15.29
C PHE A 69 9.72 -1.80 14.82
N ASP A 70 10.59 -2.19 13.92
CA ASP A 70 11.65 -1.31 13.40
C ASP A 70 11.09 -0.30 12.38
N TRP A 71 10.40 0.70 12.89
CA TRP A 71 9.80 1.75 12.06
C TRP A 71 10.82 2.59 11.31
N ARG A 72 12.02 2.72 11.87
CA ARG A 72 13.08 3.52 11.26
C ARG A 72 13.52 2.92 9.93
N THR A 73 13.85 1.63 9.93
CA THR A 73 14.21 0.91 8.70
C THR A 73 13.06 0.92 7.71
N PHE A 74 11.84 0.68 8.20
CA PHE A 74 10.64 0.70 7.36
C PHE A 74 10.47 2.05 6.66
N GLN A 75 10.59 3.16 7.40
CA GLN A 75 10.43 4.51 6.84
C GLN A 75 11.51 4.85 5.81
N GLN A 76 12.75 4.42 6.06
CA GLN A 76 13.84 4.65 5.11
C GLN A 76 13.60 3.93 3.79
N GLU A 77 13.25 2.66 3.85
CA GLU A 77 12.95 1.87 2.66
C GLU A 77 11.73 2.40 1.92
N TYR A 78 10.70 2.82 2.67
CA TYR A 78 9.48 3.38 2.09
C TYR A 78 9.80 4.61 1.25
N ARG A 79 10.61 5.53 1.77
CA ARG A 79 11.02 6.73 1.04
C ARG A 79 11.84 6.39 -0.20
N ASP A 80 12.73 5.40 -0.08
CA ASP A 80 13.62 5.02 -1.17
C ASP A 80 12.87 4.34 -2.32
N TYR A 81 11.80 3.62 -2.01
CA TYR A 81 11.07 2.82 -2.98
C TYR A 81 9.96 3.59 -3.70
N ILE A 82 9.41 4.63 -3.09
CA ILE A 82 8.35 5.43 -3.72
C ILE A 82 8.94 6.26 -4.86
N ASP A 83 8.35 6.12 -6.04
CA ASP A 83 8.73 6.90 -7.22
C ASP A 83 7.84 8.13 -7.30
N LEU A 84 8.37 9.29 -6.87
CA LEU A 84 7.64 10.55 -6.87
C LEU A 84 7.27 11.00 -8.29
N ALA A 85 8.11 10.72 -9.27
CA ALA A 85 7.82 11.06 -10.65
C ALA A 85 6.64 10.24 -11.18
N LYS A 86 6.59 8.95 -10.84
CA LYS A 86 5.47 8.08 -11.19
C LYS A 86 4.18 8.54 -10.54
N MET A 87 4.22 8.93 -9.27
CA MET A 87 3.06 9.50 -8.58
C MET A 87 2.61 10.80 -9.25
N ALA A 88 3.53 11.65 -9.62
CA ALA A 88 3.23 12.94 -10.24
C ALA A 88 2.53 12.79 -11.60
N GLN A 89 2.83 11.71 -12.33
CA GLN A 89 2.16 11.43 -13.60
C GLN A 89 0.65 11.14 -13.42
N LEU A 90 0.26 10.71 -12.23
CA LEU A 90 -1.13 10.39 -11.91
C LEU A 90 -1.88 11.60 -11.31
N VAL A 91 -1.17 12.69 -11.02
CA VAL A 91 -1.75 13.90 -10.44
C VAL A 91 -1.54 15.06 -11.44
N PRO A 92 -2.59 15.58 -12.06
CA PRO A 92 -2.42 16.61 -13.05
C PRO A 92 -2.19 17.99 -12.41
N PHE A 93 -1.49 18.83 -13.17
CA PHE A 93 -1.18 20.19 -12.76
C PHE A 93 -2.29 21.20 -13.11
N ILE A 94 -3.33 20.79 -13.83
CA ILE A 94 -4.22 21.73 -14.49
C ILE A 94 -5.68 21.44 -14.19
N GLY A 95 -6.37 22.39 -13.54
CA GLY A 95 -7.82 22.49 -13.48
C GLY A 95 -8.57 21.39 -12.72
N ALA A 96 -9.71 21.75 -12.16
CA ALA A 96 -10.51 20.84 -11.34
C ALA A 96 -10.99 19.57 -12.07
N PRO A 97 -11.47 19.62 -13.34
CA PRO A 97 -11.92 18.41 -14.02
C PRO A 97 -10.81 17.39 -14.24
N VAL A 98 -9.61 17.88 -14.54
CA VAL A 98 -8.43 17.02 -14.72
C VAL A 98 -8.00 16.44 -13.37
N GLY A 99 -8.15 17.19 -12.28
CA GLY A 99 -7.87 16.73 -10.92
C GLY A 99 -8.77 15.57 -10.51
N ILE A 100 -10.04 15.62 -10.88
CA ILE A 100 -11.00 14.55 -10.62
C ILE A 100 -10.61 13.27 -11.37
N ILE A 101 -10.24 13.39 -12.65
CA ILE A 101 -9.83 12.25 -13.47
C ILE A 101 -8.57 11.59 -12.92
N ALA A 102 -7.57 12.39 -12.54
CA ALA A 102 -6.32 11.85 -11.98
C ALA A 102 -6.54 11.19 -10.63
N ASN A 103 -7.41 11.76 -9.80
CA ASN A 103 -7.76 11.15 -8.53
C ASN A 103 -8.45 9.79 -8.76
N TYR A 104 -9.31 9.69 -9.77
CA TYR A 104 -9.94 8.43 -10.17
C TYR A 104 -8.88 7.40 -10.59
N ARG A 105 -7.92 7.80 -11.44
CA ARG A 105 -6.84 6.90 -11.88
C ARG A 105 -6.00 6.41 -10.71
N LEU A 106 -5.69 7.31 -9.79
CA LEU A 106 -4.90 6.97 -8.61
C LEU A 106 -5.64 5.98 -7.73
N MET A 107 -6.92 6.22 -7.46
CA MET A 107 -7.75 5.32 -6.65
C MET A 107 -7.94 3.98 -7.33
N ARG A 108 -8.11 3.97 -8.65
CA ARG A 108 -8.22 2.73 -9.41
C ARG A 108 -6.94 1.91 -9.32
N LYS A 109 -5.78 2.55 -9.46
CA LYS A 109 -4.48 1.89 -9.32
C LYS A 109 -4.30 1.26 -7.95
N LEU A 110 -4.61 2.02 -6.90
CA LEU A 110 -4.55 1.52 -5.54
C LEU A 110 -5.52 0.38 -5.31
N GLY A 111 -6.76 0.52 -5.77
CA GLY A 111 -7.79 -0.49 -5.61
C GLY A 111 -7.43 -1.80 -6.30
N GLU A 112 -6.98 -1.74 -7.53
CA GLU A 112 -6.55 -2.93 -8.28
C GLU A 112 -5.36 -3.60 -7.62
N THR A 113 -4.37 -2.83 -7.19
CA THR A 113 -3.19 -3.35 -6.50
C THR A 113 -3.59 -4.03 -5.19
N ALA A 114 -4.47 -3.41 -4.41
CA ALA A 114 -4.96 -3.96 -3.15
C ALA A 114 -5.72 -5.28 -3.37
N MET A 115 -6.64 -5.29 -4.33
CA MET A 115 -7.40 -6.50 -4.62
C MET A 115 -6.49 -7.66 -5.04
N ASN A 116 -5.51 -7.39 -5.88
CA ASN A 116 -4.54 -8.40 -6.30
C ASN A 116 -3.70 -8.89 -5.13
N ALA A 117 -3.27 -8.00 -4.26
CA ALA A 117 -2.46 -8.35 -3.09
C ALA A 117 -3.24 -9.25 -2.11
N TYR A 118 -4.50 -8.91 -1.83
CA TYR A 118 -5.32 -9.72 -0.93
C TYR A 118 -5.73 -11.05 -1.54
N ARG A 119 -6.02 -11.08 -2.84
CA ARG A 119 -6.27 -12.33 -3.56
C ARG A 119 -5.06 -13.27 -3.46
N MET A 120 -3.88 -12.74 -3.64
CA MET A 120 -2.64 -13.50 -3.47
C MET A 120 -2.55 -14.11 -2.07
N ARG A 121 -2.84 -13.34 -1.03
CA ARG A 121 -2.81 -13.84 0.36
C ARG A 121 -3.80 -14.97 0.58
N ILE A 122 -5.01 -14.86 0.03
CA ILE A 122 -6.07 -15.84 0.22
C ILE A 122 -5.80 -17.10 -0.60
N LEU A 123 -5.36 -16.96 -1.86
CA LEU A 123 -5.21 -18.09 -2.77
C LEU A 123 -3.92 -18.88 -2.53
N ILE A 124 -2.86 -18.23 -2.09
CA ILE A 124 -1.54 -18.87 -1.93
C ILE A 124 -1.34 -19.37 -0.50
N ASN A 125 -2.00 -18.75 0.46
CA ASN A 125 -1.97 -19.19 1.84
C ASN A 125 -3.24 -19.95 2.20
#